data_4f14dab2c351503383717e39d3cd3728
#
_entry.id   4f14dab2c351503383717e39d3cd3728
#
_cell.length_a   1.000
_cell.length_b   1.000
_cell.length_c   1.000
_cell.angle_alpha   90.00
_cell.angle_beta   90.00
_cell.angle_gamma   90.00
#
_symmetry.space_group_name_H-M   'P 1'
#
loop_
_entity.id
_entity.type
_entity.pdbx_description
1 polymer ?
#
loop_
_entity_poly.entity_id
_entity_poly.type
_entity_poly.pdbx_seq_one_letter_code
_entity_poly.pdbx_strand_id
1 'polypeptide(L)'
;MTRVLMVRHRHRPNAMTSAVSLTEALNERGIEVVDDASLGGIDMVLSIGGDGTFLVAASSARALDVPLLGINAGHMGFLTELGDKGTGDLARKIADGDFSVERRMTLDVTMERPDGSKADDWALNEAVVMHTDVAHPVH
;
A
#
# COMPACT_ATOMS: atom_id res chain seq x y z
N MET A 1 13.69 6.35 -10.71
CA MET A 1 12.68 6.49 -9.63
C MET A 1 13.09 7.63 -8.72
N THR A 2 12.26 8.62 -8.55
CA THR A 2 12.60 9.83 -7.80
C THR A 2 11.70 10.09 -6.60
N ARG A 3 10.47 9.61 -6.63
CA ARG A 3 9.50 9.87 -5.55
C ARG A 3 8.62 8.66 -5.28
N VAL A 4 8.47 8.32 -4.01
CA VAL A 4 7.62 7.22 -3.52
C VAL A 4 6.58 7.75 -2.57
N LEU A 5 5.35 7.26 -2.70
CA LEU A 5 4.29 7.50 -1.73
C LEU A 5 4.34 6.39 -0.67
N MET A 6 4.45 6.76 0.59
CA MET A 6 4.44 5.82 1.69
C MET A 6 3.12 5.88 2.45
N VAL A 7 2.43 4.74 2.50
CA VAL A 7 1.22 4.54 3.30
C VAL A 7 1.57 3.64 4.47
N ARG A 8 1.40 4.12 5.68
CA ARG A 8 1.80 3.40 6.89
C ARG A 8 0.65 3.30 7.88
N HIS A 9 0.69 2.24 8.70
CA HIS A 9 -0.22 2.11 9.83
C HIS A 9 0.17 3.12 10.91
N ARG A 10 -0.76 3.99 11.29
CA ARG A 10 -0.46 5.15 12.16
C ARG A 10 -0.24 4.79 13.63
N HIS A 11 -0.69 3.61 14.07
CA HIS A 11 -0.73 3.25 15.49
C HIS A 11 0.10 2.03 15.86
N ARG A 12 0.76 1.39 14.91
CA ARG A 12 1.65 0.26 15.19
C ARG A 12 3.09 0.74 15.33
N PRO A 13 3.73 0.55 16.52
CA PRO A 13 5.11 1.01 16.72
C PRO A 13 6.11 0.43 15.73
N ASN A 14 5.97 -0.85 15.38
CA ASN A 14 6.86 -1.51 14.42
C ASN A 14 6.74 -0.91 13.01
N ALA A 15 5.53 -0.56 12.59
CA ALA A 15 5.31 0.10 11.32
C ALA A 15 5.94 1.49 11.28
N MET A 16 5.82 2.23 12.37
CA MET A 16 6.43 3.57 12.50
C MET A 16 7.95 3.50 12.44
N THR A 17 8.57 2.58 13.17
CA THR A 17 10.02 2.37 13.18
C THR A 17 10.53 1.95 11.80
N SER A 18 9.86 1.01 11.16
CA SER A 18 10.21 0.55 9.82
C SER A 18 10.05 1.66 8.78
N ALA A 19 9.00 2.46 8.90
CA ALA A 19 8.77 3.58 8.00
C ALA A 19 9.87 4.63 8.10
N VAL A 20 10.31 4.98 9.32
CA VAL A 20 11.39 5.93 9.53
C VAL A 20 12.70 5.41 8.95
N SER A 21 13.08 4.17 9.27
CA SER A 21 14.33 3.56 8.76
C SER A 21 14.34 3.47 7.25
N LEU A 22 13.25 3.06 6.65
CA LEU A 22 13.15 2.95 5.19
C LEU A 22 13.16 4.31 4.51
N THR A 23 12.49 5.30 5.10
CA THR A 23 12.49 6.66 4.60
C THR A 23 13.91 7.23 4.57
N GLU A 24 14.66 7.08 5.64
CA GLU A 24 16.05 7.52 5.70
C GLU A 24 16.92 6.84 4.65
N ALA A 25 16.79 5.52 4.52
CA ALA A 25 17.56 4.76 3.55
C ALA A 25 17.23 5.13 2.10
N LEU A 26 15.98 5.42 1.79
CA LEU A 26 15.55 5.89 0.47
C LEU A 26 16.05 7.32 0.19
N ASN A 27 15.96 8.20 1.16
CA ASN A 27 16.44 9.58 1.04
C ASN A 27 17.96 9.62 0.79
N GLU A 28 18.73 8.77 1.44
CA GLU A 28 20.18 8.63 1.22
C GLU A 28 20.51 8.24 -0.23
N ARG A 29 19.58 7.61 -0.92
CA ARG A 29 19.73 7.19 -2.32
C ARG A 29 19.09 8.16 -3.31
N GLY A 30 18.69 9.35 -2.85
CA GLY A 30 18.10 10.37 -3.70
C GLY A 30 16.62 10.16 -4.02
N ILE A 31 15.94 9.28 -3.30
CA ILE A 31 14.50 9.06 -3.47
C ILE A 31 13.74 9.83 -2.40
N GLU A 32 12.85 10.70 -2.84
CA GLU A 32 11.96 11.44 -1.95
C GLU A 32 10.79 10.56 -1.50
N VAL A 33 10.54 10.53 -0.21
CA VAL A 33 9.41 9.81 0.36
C VAL A 33 8.35 10.82 0.82
N VAL A 34 7.14 10.67 0.31
CA VAL A 34 6.02 11.56 0.61
C VAL A 34 4.84 10.76 1.17
N ASP A 35 3.97 11.43 1.87
CA ASP A 35 2.73 10.87 2.41
C ASP A 35 1.47 11.47 1.77
N ASP A 36 1.63 12.34 0.80
CA ASP A 36 0.57 13.03 0.10
C ASP A 36 0.68 12.80 -1.41
N ALA A 37 -0.29 12.08 -1.96
CA ALA A 37 -0.34 11.77 -3.38
C ALA A 37 -0.56 13.02 -4.25
N SER A 38 -1.12 14.10 -3.70
CA SER A 38 -1.38 15.33 -4.43
C SER A 38 -0.12 16.06 -4.88
N LEU A 39 1.03 15.73 -4.29
CA LEU A 39 2.32 16.30 -4.69
C LEU A 39 2.75 15.91 -6.11
N GLY A 40 2.18 14.85 -6.66
CA GLY A 40 2.47 14.40 -8.01
C GLY A 40 3.83 13.71 -8.16
N GLY A 41 4.11 13.21 -9.36
CA GLY A 41 5.38 12.58 -9.67
C GLY A 41 5.70 11.31 -8.92
N ILE A 42 4.68 10.62 -8.43
CA ILE A 42 4.84 9.36 -7.68
C ILE A 42 5.19 8.23 -8.66
N ASP A 43 6.28 7.54 -8.38
CA ASP A 43 6.77 6.43 -9.20
C ASP A 43 6.39 5.05 -8.61
N MET A 44 6.15 4.98 -7.32
CA MET A 44 5.80 3.75 -6.61
C MET A 44 5.04 4.08 -5.33
N VAL A 45 4.18 3.16 -4.90
CA VAL A 45 3.54 3.22 -3.59
C VAL A 45 4.11 2.13 -2.70
N LEU A 46 4.49 2.49 -1.48
CA LEU A 46 4.92 1.56 -0.44
C LEU A 46 3.84 1.49 0.64
N SER A 47 3.49 0.28 1.05
CA SER A 47 2.58 0.02 2.16
C SER A 47 3.35 -0.61 3.32
N ILE A 48 3.29 0.00 4.49
CA ILE A 48 3.89 -0.55 5.72
C ILE A 48 2.81 -0.75 6.76
N GLY A 49 2.43 -1.99 6.98
CA GLY A 49 1.36 -2.34 7.91
C GLY A 49 0.76 -3.70 7.62
N GLY A 50 -0.51 -3.87 7.92
CA GLY A 50 -1.27 -5.07 7.63
C GLY A 50 -2.15 -4.93 6.40
N ASP A 51 -3.14 -5.81 6.28
CA ASP A 51 -4.02 -5.90 5.11
C ASP A 51 -4.83 -4.61 4.87
N GLY A 52 -5.32 -3.97 5.94
CA GLY A 52 -6.06 -2.72 5.82
C GLY A 52 -5.22 -1.59 5.24
N THR A 53 -4.00 -1.45 5.70
CA THR A 53 -3.04 -0.47 5.15
C THR A 53 -2.71 -0.79 3.69
N PHE A 54 -2.53 -2.06 3.38
CA PHE A 54 -2.27 -2.52 2.01
C PHE A 54 -3.41 -2.15 1.07
N LEU A 55 -4.66 -2.32 1.48
CA LEU A 55 -5.82 -1.96 0.66
C LEU A 55 -5.91 -0.45 0.40
N VAL A 56 -5.61 0.37 1.39
CA VAL A 56 -5.54 1.83 1.20
C VAL A 56 -4.43 2.19 0.20
N ALA A 57 -3.26 1.60 0.37
CA ALA A 57 -2.14 1.81 -0.55
C ALA A 57 -2.45 1.32 -1.96
N ALA A 58 -3.15 0.20 -2.09
CA ALA A 58 -3.56 -0.34 -3.38
C ALA A 58 -4.52 0.60 -4.11
N SER A 59 -5.42 1.26 -3.39
CA SER A 59 -6.30 2.29 -3.96
C SER A 59 -5.51 3.45 -4.56
N SER A 60 -4.49 3.91 -3.84
CA SER A 60 -3.61 4.98 -4.33
C SER A 60 -2.78 4.53 -5.54
N ALA A 61 -2.20 3.34 -5.48
CA ALA A 61 -1.40 2.80 -6.58
C ALA A 61 -2.23 2.61 -7.86
N ARG A 62 -3.47 2.14 -7.70
CA ARG A 62 -4.40 1.99 -8.82
C ARG A 62 -4.75 3.33 -9.44
N ALA A 63 -5.07 4.33 -8.63
CA ALA A 63 -5.41 5.66 -9.11
C ALA A 63 -4.24 6.35 -9.83
N LEU A 64 -3.02 6.11 -9.36
CA LEU A 64 -1.80 6.68 -9.93
C LEU A 64 -1.20 5.83 -11.08
N ASP A 65 -1.70 4.62 -11.26
CA ASP A 65 -1.17 3.63 -12.22
C ASP A 65 0.34 3.37 -12.02
N VAL A 66 0.73 3.11 -10.79
CA VAL A 66 2.11 2.83 -10.40
C VAL A 66 2.22 1.52 -9.62
N PRO A 67 3.40 0.91 -9.54
CA PRO A 67 3.61 -0.29 -8.75
C PRO A 67 3.35 -0.08 -7.26
N LEU A 68 2.92 -1.15 -6.60
CA LEU A 68 2.70 -1.20 -5.15
C LEU A 68 3.60 -2.27 -4.54
N LEU A 69 4.33 -1.92 -3.51
CA LEU A 69 5.08 -2.87 -2.68
C LEU A 69 4.52 -2.87 -1.26
N GLY A 70 4.06 -4.03 -0.81
CA GLY A 70 3.56 -4.22 0.56
C GLY A 70 4.63 -4.78 1.48
N ILE A 71 4.77 -4.15 2.64
CA ILE A 71 5.68 -4.59 3.70
C ILE A 71 4.83 -4.87 4.93
N ASN A 72 4.81 -6.13 5.36
CA ASN A 72 4.01 -6.53 6.50
C ASN A 72 4.80 -6.29 7.80
N ALA A 73 4.41 -5.26 8.55
CA ALA A 73 5.03 -4.90 9.83
C ALA A 73 4.35 -5.57 11.03
N GLY A 74 3.31 -6.35 10.82
CA GLY A 74 2.54 -7.00 11.89
C GLY A 74 3.04 -8.39 12.28
N HIS A 75 3.77 -9.05 11.42
CA HIS A 75 4.53 -10.24 11.75
C HIS A 75 5.96 -9.87 12.06
N MET A 76 6.71 -10.74 12.73
CA MET A 76 8.15 -10.58 12.89
C MET A 76 8.69 -10.23 11.52
N GLY A 77 8.68 -8.92 11.28
CA GLY A 77 8.76 -8.40 9.95
C GLY A 77 10.15 -8.57 9.40
N PHE A 78 10.19 -8.85 8.15
CA PHE A 78 11.41 -8.83 7.33
C PHE A 78 12.32 -7.63 7.66
N LEU A 79 11.73 -6.46 7.95
CA LEU A 79 12.50 -5.27 8.31
C LEU A 79 12.92 -5.24 9.78
N THR A 80 12.14 -5.84 10.70
CA THR A 80 12.48 -5.86 12.12
C THR A 80 13.55 -6.90 12.45
N GLU A 81 13.58 -8.03 11.74
CA GLU A 81 14.61 -9.05 11.90
C GLU A 81 15.95 -8.68 11.27
N LEU A 82 15.91 -7.93 10.19
CA LEU A 82 17.09 -7.52 9.45
C LEU A 82 17.65 -6.16 9.92
N GLY A 83 16.90 -5.43 10.72
CA GLY A 83 17.29 -4.12 11.22
C GLY A 83 17.66 -3.12 10.11
N ASP A 84 18.58 -2.23 10.39
CA ASP A 84 19.02 -1.19 9.44
C ASP A 84 19.62 -1.76 8.16
N LYS A 85 20.22 -2.94 8.23
CA LYS A 85 20.79 -3.61 7.08
C LYS A 85 19.73 -4.10 6.10
N GLY A 86 18.58 -4.56 6.62
CA GLY A 86 17.46 -4.98 5.78
C GLY A 86 16.79 -3.81 5.08
N THR A 87 16.62 -2.68 5.74
CA THR A 87 16.07 -1.47 5.13
C THR A 87 17.01 -0.89 4.09
N GLY A 88 18.31 -0.92 4.33
CA GLY A 88 19.31 -0.48 3.37
C GLY A 88 19.32 -1.31 2.10
N ASP A 89 19.23 -2.62 2.23
CA ASP A 89 19.16 -3.52 1.08
C ASP A 89 17.88 -3.35 0.26
N LEU A 90 16.75 -3.20 0.95
CA LEU A 90 15.48 -2.92 0.29
C LEU A 90 15.50 -1.57 -0.45
N ALA A 91 16.03 -0.54 0.19
CA ALA A 91 16.17 0.78 -0.44
C ALA A 91 17.06 0.72 -1.68
N ARG A 92 18.15 -0.03 -1.62
CA ARG A 92 19.03 -0.27 -2.76
C ARG A 92 18.29 -0.93 -3.91
N LYS A 93 17.55 -1.99 -3.64
CA LYS A 93 16.76 -2.70 -4.66
C LYS A 93 15.72 -1.80 -5.31
N ILE A 94 15.06 -0.99 -4.52
CA ILE A 94 14.08 -0.02 -5.03
C ILE A 94 14.79 1.02 -5.91
N ALA A 95 15.89 1.59 -5.45
CA ALA A 95 16.63 2.62 -6.19
C ALA A 95 17.21 2.09 -7.50
N ASP A 96 17.70 0.86 -7.50
CA ASP A 96 18.33 0.23 -8.67
C ASP A 96 17.30 -0.37 -9.65
N GLY A 97 16.01 -0.40 -9.27
CA GLY A 97 14.98 -1.09 -10.05
C GLY A 97 15.13 -2.62 -10.04
N ASP A 98 15.82 -3.17 -9.04
CA ASP A 98 16.08 -4.60 -8.89
C ASP A 98 14.86 -5.31 -8.28
N PHE A 99 13.76 -5.27 -9.00
CA PHE A 99 12.51 -5.94 -8.66
C PHE A 99 11.70 -6.23 -9.94
N SER A 100 10.77 -7.17 -9.85
CA SER A 100 9.80 -7.42 -10.90
C SER A 100 8.41 -6.96 -10.50
N VAL A 101 7.64 -6.48 -11.47
CA VAL A 101 6.25 -6.06 -11.25
C VAL A 101 5.31 -7.15 -11.77
N GLU A 102 4.46 -7.64 -10.88
CA GLU A 102 3.39 -8.57 -11.23
C GLU A 102 2.09 -7.78 -11.40
N ARG A 103 1.42 -7.97 -12.53
CA ARG A 103 0.12 -7.35 -12.77
C ARG A 103 -0.98 -8.20 -12.14
N ARG A 104 -1.86 -7.56 -11.40
CA ARG A 104 -3.02 -8.17 -10.78
C ARG A 104 -4.30 -7.61 -11.37
N MET A 105 -5.26 -8.49 -11.65
CA MET A 105 -6.57 -8.09 -12.10
C MET A 105 -7.38 -7.52 -10.93
N THR A 106 -8.07 -6.42 -11.19
CA THR A 106 -9.04 -5.85 -10.25
C THR A 106 -10.45 -5.98 -10.82
N LEU A 107 -11.44 -5.93 -9.96
CA LEU A 107 -12.85 -5.93 -10.35
C LEU A 107 -13.43 -4.54 -10.13
N ASP A 108 -14.08 -4.02 -11.16
CA ASP A 108 -14.92 -2.84 -11.02
C ASP A 108 -16.34 -3.30 -10.65
N VAL A 109 -16.89 -2.73 -9.61
CA VAL A 109 -18.20 -3.09 -9.10
C VAL A 109 -19.10 -1.86 -9.17
N THR A 110 -20.19 -1.99 -9.92
CA THR A 110 -21.24 -0.96 -9.98
C THR A 110 -22.50 -1.52 -9.34
N MET A 111 -23.04 -0.81 -8.34
CA MET A 111 -24.29 -1.16 -7.70
C MET A 111 -25.34 -0.10 -8.04
N GLU A 112 -26.48 -0.56 -8.58
CA GLU A 112 -27.64 0.28 -8.82
C GLU A 112 -28.65 0.05 -7.72
N ARG A 113 -29.11 1.15 -7.10
CA ARG A 113 -30.13 1.11 -6.05
C ARG A 113 -31.53 1.22 -6.64
N PRO A 114 -32.58 0.77 -5.90
CA PRO A 114 -33.97 0.89 -6.37
C PRO A 114 -34.42 2.32 -6.69
N ASP A 115 -33.79 3.34 -6.09
CA ASP A 115 -34.05 4.74 -6.36
C ASP A 115 -33.38 5.28 -7.63
N GLY A 116 -32.64 4.42 -8.36
CA GLY A 116 -31.90 4.78 -9.56
C GLY A 116 -30.50 5.32 -9.30
N SER A 117 -30.09 5.52 -8.05
CA SER A 117 -28.73 5.94 -7.74
C SER A 117 -27.75 4.80 -7.93
N LYS A 118 -26.53 5.15 -8.28
CA LYS A 118 -25.45 4.17 -8.51
C LYS A 118 -24.30 4.41 -7.56
N ALA A 119 -23.65 3.32 -7.15
CA ALA A 119 -22.41 3.35 -6.41
C ALA A 119 -21.37 2.51 -7.14
N ASP A 120 -20.18 3.07 -7.32
CA ASP A 120 -19.06 2.40 -7.95
C ASP A 120 -17.99 2.10 -6.91
N ASP A 121 -17.41 0.92 -7.01
CA ASP A 121 -16.29 0.52 -6.18
C ASP A 121 -15.42 -0.46 -6.98
N TRP A 122 -14.33 -0.88 -6.39
CA TRP A 122 -13.46 -1.86 -6.99
C TRP A 122 -12.96 -2.86 -5.94
N ALA A 123 -12.57 -4.04 -6.38
CA ALA A 123 -12.04 -5.08 -5.51
C ALA A 123 -10.78 -5.69 -6.10
N LEU A 124 -9.82 -6.02 -5.25
CA LEU A 124 -8.58 -6.67 -5.65
C LEU A 124 -8.74 -8.18 -5.78
N ASN A 125 -9.49 -8.81 -4.87
CA ASN A 125 -9.66 -10.26 -4.82
C ASN A 125 -11.08 -10.69 -5.19
N GLU A 126 -12.07 -10.15 -4.49
CA GLU A 126 -13.46 -10.54 -4.67
C GLU A 126 -14.43 -9.43 -4.28
N ALA A 127 -15.60 -9.48 -4.86
CA ALA A 127 -16.75 -8.68 -4.46
C ALA A 127 -17.86 -9.63 -4.02
N VAL A 128 -18.45 -9.40 -2.85
CA VAL A 128 -19.53 -10.21 -2.32
C VAL A 128 -20.75 -9.35 -2.08
N VAL A 129 -21.90 -9.77 -2.63
CA VAL A 129 -23.19 -9.16 -2.37
C VAL A 129 -23.92 -10.03 -1.35
N MET A 130 -24.23 -9.45 -0.21
CA MET A 130 -24.87 -10.19 0.87
C MET A 130 -26.09 -9.45 1.40
N HIS A 131 -27.06 -10.25 1.84
CA HIS A 131 -28.20 -9.70 2.57
C HIS A 131 -27.74 -9.39 3.99
N THR A 132 -27.64 -8.12 4.33
CA THR A 132 -27.34 -7.71 5.69
C THR A 132 -28.59 -7.74 6.55
N ASP A 133 -28.79 -8.82 7.25
CA ASP A 133 -29.55 -8.75 8.48
C ASP A 133 -28.69 -8.03 9.52
N VAL A 134 -29.29 -7.04 10.13
CA VAL A 134 -28.64 -6.00 10.94
C VAL A 134 -27.85 -6.51 12.14
N ALA A 135 -27.84 -7.81 12.40
CA ALA A 135 -27.29 -8.38 13.61
C ALA A 135 -25.92 -9.05 13.48
N HIS A 136 -25.42 -9.25 12.28
CA HIS A 136 -24.16 -10.00 12.12
C HIS A 136 -23.24 -9.33 11.11
N PRO A 137 -22.06 -8.85 11.56
CA PRO A 137 -21.04 -8.42 10.64
C PRO A 137 -20.62 -9.61 9.79
N VAL A 138 -20.61 -9.42 8.51
CA VAL A 138 -20.17 -10.42 7.57
C VAL A 138 -18.68 -10.20 7.31
N HIS A 139 -17.93 -11.22 7.56
CA HIS A 139 -16.50 -11.25 7.30
C HIS A 139 -16.20 -11.79 5.91
#